data_6c999a7aead738128632c0cfa1d36849
#
_entry.id   6c999a7aead738128632c0cfa1d36849
#
_cell.length_a   1.000
_cell.length_b   1.000
_cell.length_c   1.000
_cell.angle_alpha   90.00
_cell.angle_beta   90.00
_cell.angle_gamma   90.00
#
_symmetry.space_group_name_H-M   'P 1'
#
loop_
_entity.id
_entity.type
_entity.pdbx_description
1 polymer ?
#
loop_
_entity_poly.entity_id
_entity_poly.type
_entity_poly.pdbx_seq_one_letter_code
_entity_poly.pdbx_strand_id
1 'polypeptide(L)'
;NLSILDGWWAEAYDGLNGFAIGMGETHSSTDVHDTRDGDALLEVLRDVVVPLYYKRDRDGLPREWIARVKRAIRTLGWRFSADRMVKDYLLKTYIPAAGGTSSDLSRT
;
A
#
# COMPACT_ATOMS: atom_id res chain seq x y z
N ASN A 1 -6.35 -0.07 0.43
CA ASN A 1 -5.69 0.50 1.59
C ASN A 1 -5.98 2.00 1.70
N LEU A 2 -6.24 2.47 2.88
CA LEU A 2 -6.38 3.87 3.25
C LEU A 2 -5.53 4.09 4.49
N SER A 3 -4.40 4.75 4.36
CA SER A 3 -3.50 5.00 5.48
C SER A 3 -2.59 6.20 5.23
N ILE A 4 -1.89 6.61 6.28
CA ILE A 4 -0.86 7.64 6.20
C ILE A 4 0.21 7.21 5.19
N LEU A 5 0.70 8.16 4.40
CA LEU A 5 1.70 7.94 3.37
C LEU A 5 3.09 7.83 3.99
N ASP A 6 3.32 6.73 4.72
CA ASP A 6 4.59 6.41 5.34
C ASP A 6 4.95 4.93 5.13
N GLY A 7 6.15 4.52 5.58
CA GLY A 7 6.63 3.15 5.53
C GLY A 7 6.40 2.47 4.18
N TRP A 8 5.83 1.25 4.22
CA TRP A 8 5.56 0.47 3.03
C TRP A 8 4.56 1.14 2.07
N TRP A 9 3.61 1.93 2.61
CA TRP A 9 2.61 2.60 1.78
C TRP A 9 3.20 3.73 0.95
N ALA A 10 4.22 4.43 1.45
CA ALA A 10 4.98 5.41 0.68
C ALA A 10 5.68 4.79 -0.54
N GLU A 11 6.13 3.54 -0.43
CA GLU A 11 6.73 2.80 -1.54
C GLU A 11 5.71 2.21 -2.51
N ALA A 12 4.52 1.90 -2.03
CA ALA A 12 3.51 1.11 -2.72
C ALA A 12 2.46 1.94 -3.45
N TYR A 13 2.16 3.12 -2.93
CA TYR A 13 1.09 3.99 -3.42
C TYR A 13 1.44 4.61 -4.77
N ASP A 14 0.55 4.42 -5.75
CA ASP A 14 0.72 4.96 -7.10
C ASP A 14 -0.36 5.99 -7.50
N GLY A 15 -1.16 6.45 -6.54
CA GLY A 15 -2.28 7.36 -6.75
C GLY A 15 -3.60 6.69 -7.12
N LEU A 16 -3.58 5.44 -7.59
CA LEU A 16 -4.76 4.73 -8.10
C LEU A 16 -4.99 3.35 -7.48
N ASN A 17 -4.07 2.88 -6.63
CA ASN A 17 -4.14 1.55 -6.01
C ASN A 17 -4.61 1.56 -4.55
N GLY A 18 -5.10 2.68 -4.08
CA GLY A 18 -5.59 2.88 -2.72
C GLY A 18 -5.79 4.35 -2.44
N PHE A 19 -5.73 4.73 -1.18
CA PHE A 19 -5.91 6.11 -0.71
C PHE A 19 -4.81 6.46 0.28
N ALA A 20 -4.24 7.66 0.15
CA ALA A 20 -3.22 8.16 1.04
C ALA A 20 -3.78 9.30 1.92
N ILE A 21 -3.32 9.36 3.15
CA ILE A 21 -3.60 10.39 4.13
C ILE A 21 -2.31 11.15 4.38
N GLY A 22 -2.37 12.49 4.34
CA GLY A 22 -1.20 13.33 4.55
C GLY A 22 -0.17 13.26 3.42
N MET A 23 0.93 13.97 3.61
CA MET A 23 2.03 14.09 2.64
C MET A 23 3.36 13.53 3.19
N GLY A 24 3.33 12.74 4.25
CA GLY A 24 4.54 12.24 4.91
C GLY A 24 5.28 13.28 5.73
N GLU A 25 4.59 14.32 6.19
CA GLU A 25 5.19 15.38 7.00
C GLU A 25 5.46 14.91 8.42
N THR A 26 6.68 15.15 8.91
CA THR A 26 7.03 14.93 10.33
C THR A 26 6.86 16.23 11.12
N HIS A 27 6.06 16.19 12.17
CA HIS A 27 5.88 17.33 13.08
C HIS A 27 6.42 17.01 14.48
N SER A 28 6.76 18.06 15.23
CA SER A 28 7.45 17.97 16.52
C SER A 28 6.57 17.66 17.73
N SER A 29 5.24 17.56 17.55
CA SER A 29 4.28 17.34 18.64
C SER A 29 3.25 16.29 18.25
N THR A 30 3.09 15.26 19.07
CA THR A 30 2.19 14.13 18.86
C THR A 30 0.72 14.56 18.74
N ASP A 31 0.27 15.46 19.62
CA ASP A 31 -1.13 15.91 19.65
C ASP A 31 -1.54 16.68 18.39
N VAL A 32 -0.60 17.47 17.83
CA VAL A 32 -0.82 18.20 16.57
C VAL A 32 -0.86 17.23 15.39
N HIS A 33 -0.05 16.17 15.42
CA HIS A 33 -0.05 15.10 14.43
C HIS A 33 -1.40 14.38 14.43
N ASP A 34 -1.83 13.90 15.58
CA ASP A 34 -3.04 13.11 15.71
C ASP A 34 -4.28 13.88 15.23
N THR A 35 -4.36 15.17 15.58
CA THR A 35 -5.45 16.04 15.12
C THR A 35 -5.42 16.23 13.60
N ARG A 36 -4.25 16.52 13.02
CA ARG A 36 -4.11 16.71 11.56
C ARG A 36 -4.38 15.44 10.77
N ASP A 37 -3.87 14.32 11.25
CA ASP A 37 -4.07 13.02 10.60
C ASP A 37 -5.54 12.60 10.68
N GLY A 38 -6.21 12.87 11.80
CA GLY A 38 -7.64 12.66 11.96
C GLY A 38 -8.47 13.52 11.00
N ASP A 39 -8.16 14.81 10.90
CA ASP A 39 -8.83 15.73 9.97
C ASP A 39 -8.59 15.30 8.50
N ALA A 40 -7.35 14.98 8.16
CA ALA A 40 -7.00 14.51 6.82
C ALA A 40 -7.70 13.18 6.46
N LEU A 41 -7.84 12.27 7.42
CA LEU A 41 -8.61 11.04 7.25
C LEU A 41 -10.07 11.34 6.93
N LEU A 42 -10.71 12.21 7.71
CA LEU A 42 -12.11 12.59 7.51
C LEU A 42 -12.33 13.28 6.17
N GLU A 43 -11.42 14.15 5.75
CA GLU A 43 -11.46 14.81 4.44
C GLU A 43 -11.38 13.79 3.30
N VAL A 44 -10.42 12.88 3.34
CA VAL A 44 -10.27 11.85 2.30
C VAL A 44 -11.49 10.93 2.27
N LEU A 45 -12.03 10.54 3.41
CA LEU A 45 -13.25 9.75 3.47
C LEU A 45 -14.43 10.47 2.84
N ARG A 46 -14.68 11.73 3.23
CA ARG A 46 -15.81 12.54 2.78
C ARG A 46 -15.72 12.88 1.29
N ASP A 47 -14.55 13.31 0.84
CA ASP A 47 -14.39 13.96 -0.47
C ASP A 47 -13.94 12.99 -1.57
N VAL A 48 -13.36 11.84 -1.20
CA VAL A 48 -12.80 10.89 -2.16
C VAL A 48 -13.38 9.49 -2.01
N VAL A 49 -13.24 8.86 -0.84
CA VAL A 49 -13.57 7.43 -0.67
C VAL A 49 -15.07 7.18 -0.81
N VAL A 50 -15.88 7.89 -0.05
CA VAL A 50 -17.35 7.72 -0.05
C VAL A 50 -17.95 8.08 -1.39
N PRO A 51 -17.62 9.23 -2.02
CA PRO A 51 -18.12 9.53 -3.36
C PRO A 51 -17.73 8.49 -4.40
N LEU A 52 -16.48 8.01 -4.38
CA LEU A 52 -16.00 6.99 -5.32
C LEU A 52 -16.74 5.66 -5.16
N TYR A 53 -16.95 5.23 -3.92
CA TYR A 53 -17.65 3.99 -3.61
C TYR A 53 -19.11 4.01 -4.06
N TYR A 54 -19.82 5.12 -3.87
CA TYR A 54 -21.24 5.26 -4.22
C TYR A 54 -21.48 5.70 -5.67
N LYS A 55 -20.45 6.09 -6.40
CA LYS A 55 -20.57 6.42 -7.83
C LYS A 55 -20.88 5.16 -8.63
N ARG A 56 -22.09 5.13 -9.24
CA ARG A 56 -22.56 4.02 -10.03
C ARG A 56 -22.67 4.41 -11.51
N ASP A 57 -22.39 3.46 -12.39
CA ASP A 57 -22.65 3.60 -13.81
C ASP A 57 -24.14 3.28 -14.16
N ARG A 58 -24.44 3.21 -15.46
CA ARG A 58 -25.79 2.89 -15.94
C ARG A 58 -26.27 1.50 -15.52
N ASP A 59 -25.34 0.57 -15.30
CA ASP A 59 -25.62 -0.82 -14.88
C ASP A 59 -25.66 -0.96 -13.34
N GLY A 60 -25.53 0.14 -12.62
CA GLY A 60 -25.49 0.16 -11.16
C GLY A 60 -24.17 -0.31 -10.56
N LEU A 61 -23.10 -0.42 -11.34
CA LEU A 61 -21.79 -0.90 -10.90
C LEU A 61 -20.84 0.24 -10.52
N PRO A 62 -20.08 0.10 -9.41
CA PRO A 62 -19.07 1.08 -9.02
C PRO A 62 -17.75 0.86 -9.80
N ARG A 63 -17.75 1.11 -11.11
CA ARG A 63 -16.62 0.75 -11.98
C ARG A 63 -15.30 1.39 -11.61
N GLU A 64 -15.31 2.63 -11.17
CA GLU A 64 -14.09 3.31 -10.74
C GLU A 64 -13.53 2.72 -9.44
N TRP A 65 -14.40 2.33 -8.52
CA TRP A 65 -14.01 1.58 -7.32
C TRP A 65 -13.42 0.22 -7.67
N ILE A 66 -14.09 -0.53 -8.55
CA ILE A 66 -13.63 -1.84 -9.02
C ILE A 66 -12.28 -1.71 -9.74
N ALA A 67 -12.08 -0.68 -10.54
CA ALA A 67 -10.79 -0.43 -11.19
C ALA A 67 -9.67 -0.21 -10.17
N ARG A 68 -9.94 0.52 -9.09
CA ARG A 68 -9.00 0.73 -7.98
C ARG A 68 -8.67 -0.57 -7.23
N VAL A 69 -9.68 -1.40 -6.96
CA VAL A 69 -9.50 -2.72 -6.35
C VAL A 69 -8.61 -3.62 -7.24
N LYS A 70 -8.91 -3.69 -8.52
CA LYS A 70 -8.10 -4.48 -9.48
C LYS A 70 -6.66 -3.99 -9.55
N ARG A 71 -6.45 -2.67 -9.54
CA ARG A 71 -5.11 -2.09 -9.53
C ARG A 71 -4.36 -2.42 -8.23
N ALA A 72 -5.01 -2.32 -7.07
CA ALA A 72 -4.43 -2.71 -5.79
C ALA A 72 -3.95 -4.17 -5.81
N ILE A 73 -4.81 -5.10 -6.24
CA ILE A 73 -4.44 -6.52 -6.34
C ILE A 73 -3.24 -6.71 -7.27
N ARG A 74 -3.26 -6.08 -8.45
CA ARG A 74 -2.20 -6.22 -9.45
C ARG A 74 -0.85 -5.64 -9.02
N THR A 75 -0.85 -4.50 -8.32
CA THR A 75 0.39 -3.80 -7.96
C THR A 75 0.93 -4.17 -6.58
N LEU A 76 0.06 -4.57 -5.66
CA LEU A 76 0.43 -4.80 -4.26
C LEU A 76 0.51 -6.28 -3.89
N GLY A 77 -0.38 -7.11 -4.43
CA GLY A 77 -0.55 -8.49 -3.99
C GLY A 77 0.72 -9.34 -4.10
N TRP A 78 1.43 -9.25 -5.20
CA TRP A 78 2.68 -9.99 -5.40
C TRP A 78 3.88 -9.32 -4.70
N ARG A 79 3.93 -7.98 -4.70
CA ARG A 79 5.10 -7.22 -4.21
C ARG A 79 5.19 -7.23 -2.68
N PHE A 80 4.07 -7.15 -1.99
CA PHE A 80 4.00 -7.08 -0.52
C PHE A 80 3.47 -8.37 0.11
N SER A 81 3.65 -9.51 -0.57
CA SER A 81 3.32 -10.82 -0.02
C SER A 81 4.41 -11.34 0.92
N ALA A 82 4.01 -12.10 1.94
CA ALA A 82 4.94 -12.78 2.85
C ALA A 82 5.83 -13.79 2.09
N ASP A 83 5.30 -14.44 1.07
CA ASP A 83 6.05 -15.38 0.23
C ASP A 83 7.24 -14.70 -0.46
N ARG A 84 7.01 -13.54 -1.10
CA ARG A 84 8.10 -12.75 -1.69
C ARG A 84 9.09 -12.26 -0.64
N MET A 85 8.60 -11.81 0.52
CA MET A 85 9.43 -11.35 1.63
C MET A 85 10.40 -12.45 2.08
N VAL A 86 9.87 -13.64 2.36
CA VAL A 86 10.68 -14.80 2.78
C VAL A 86 11.72 -15.17 1.72
N LYS A 87 11.31 -15.19 0.45
CA LYS A 87 12.21 -15.46 -0.68
C LYS A 87 13.33 -14.43 -0.78
N ASP A 88 13.02 -13.15 -0.65
CA ASP A 88 14.01 -12.09 -0.68
C ASP A 88 14.99 -12.19 0.50
N TYR A 89 14.51 -12.43 1.70
CA TYR A 89 15.39 -12.64 2.87
C TYR A 89 16.28 -13.86 2.72
N LEU A 90 15.74 -14.96 2.22
CA LEU A 90 16.51 -16.17 1.98
C LEU A 90 17.64 -15.91 0.97
N LEU A 91 17.31 -15.36 -0.19
CA LEU A 91 18.24 -15.17 -1.29
C LEU A 91 19.25 -14.03 -1.05
N LYS A 92 18.83 -12.95 -0.42
CA LYS A 92 19.64 -11.73 -0.29
C LYS A 92 20.37 -11.63 1.03
N THR A 93 19.94 -12.39 2.03
CA THR A 93 20.48 -12.27 3.39
C THR A 93 20.99 -13.61 3.93
N TYR A 94 20.12 -14.60 4.09
CA TYR A 94 20.49 -15.83 4.81
C TYR A 94 21.46 -16.71 4.05
N ILE A 95 21.27 -16.93 2.76
CA ILE A 95 22.18 -17.71 1.93
C ILE A 95 23.56 -17.02 1.82
N PRO A 96 23.68 -15.73 1.49
CA PRO A 96 24.96 -15.05 1.49
C PRO A 96 25.66 -15.05 2.85
N ALA A 97 24.91 -14.85 3.95
CA ALA A 97 25.47 -14.88 5.30
C ALA A 97 26.03 -16.27 5.68
N ALA A 98 25.47 -17.35 5.13
CA ALA A 98 25.95 -18.70 5.31
C ALA A 98 27.09 -19.08 4.33
N GLY A 99 27.56 -18.16 3.51
CA GLY A 99 28.61 -18.41 2.52
C GLY A 99 28.13 -19.05 1.21
N GLY A 100 26.81 -19.13 1.00
CA GLY A 100 26.21 -19.65 -0.22
C GLY A 100 25.92 -18.59 -1.27
N THR A 101 25.45 -19.03 -2.43
CA THR A 101 24.97 -18.18 -3.53
C THR A 101 23.54 -18.51 -3.89
N SER A 102 22.82 -17.58 -4.55
CA SER A 102 21.44 -17.79 -4.98
C SER A 102 21.29 -18.96 -5.97
N SER A 103 22.35 -19.37 -6.65
CA SER A 103 22.38 -20.51 -7.55
C SER A 103 22.32 -21.87 -6.84
N ASP A 104 22.62 -21.91 -5.54
CA ASP A 104 22.60 -23.16 -4.76
C ASP A 104 21.18 -23.70 -4.54
N LEU A 105 20.16 -22.83 -4.64
CA LEU A 105 18.73 -23.23 -4.54
C LEU A 105 18.18 -23.88 -5.82
N SER A 106 18.83 -23.69 -6.96
CA SER A 106 18.35 -24.25 -8.22
C SER A 106 18.76 -25.72 -8.43
N ARG A 107 19.46 -26.30 -7.46
CA ARG A 107 19.98 -27.68 -7.51
C ARG A 107 19.21 -28.67 -6.61
N THR A 108 18.16 -28.23 -5.93
CA THR A 108 17.24 -29.06 -5.16
C THR A 108 15.87 -29.11 -5.81
#